data_eed6941235906d80c92fbf7f9630b31c
#
_entry.id   eed6941235906d80c92fbf7f9630b31c
#
_cell.length_a   1.000
_cell.length_b   1.000
_cell.length_c   1.000
_cell.angle_alpha   90.00
_cell.angle_beta   90.00
_cell.angle_gamma   90.00
#
_symmetry.space_group_name_H-M   'P 1'
#
loop_
_entity.id
_entity.type
_entity.pdbx_description
1 polymer ?
#
loop_
_entity_poly.entity_id
_entity_poly.type
_entity_poly.pdbx_seq_one_letter_code
_entity_poly.pdbx_strand_id
1 'polypeptide(L)'
;MLTSGFHGSTIPPQIQIFPPKSPFFNKKSLHSLTPLRTHATVFHPPRPPPPRPPHLSLLADKCTSMHQLKQIHAQMIVSSRIHDNYAASRLLSFCALSPSGNLNYARKLFHFTQDPNSFMWNTLIRAQASCSDPSEALYLYVKMRRLGVVPGKHTFPFLLKACSNFRSLESCKQVHTHVLKFGLDLDLHVANGLVRGYSVSSNIKDARRVFEEVPDRNLSIWTTMISGYAQNFCSNEALVLFDWLIVEGFEPNGVTLASVLSACARSGCLELGERIHDFMKEKGIEVGVILGTALVHMYAKNGEILRAQELFDTMDAKNIATWNAMICGLAVHGHAKEALDLFRRLEEEQVVPNDITFVGVLSACCHAGLLDVGREIFYSMKMVYGIEPKIEHYGCMVDLLGRGGRLVEAEELIKGMAWKVDVVILGALLGACKNHGNIEIAERVVKEILVLEPRNHGVYVVLSNMYAEAGRWEDVSRLRKVMKKGKMKKTPGWSLVDSDI
;
A
#
# COMPACT_ATOMS: atom_id res chain seq x y z
N MET A 1 -43.11 29.11 -3.86
CA MET A 1 -44.04 28.54 -4.84
C MET A 1 -43.19 27.74 -5.81
N LEU A 2 -43.21 26.49 -5.73
CA LEU A 2 -43.94 25.39 -6.25
C LEU A 2 -43.44 24.08 -5.63
N THR A 3 -44.36 23.43 -5.01
CA THR A 3 -44.36 22.07 -4.46
C THR A 3 -44.57 21.03 -5.53
N SER A 4 -43.94 19.89 -5.40
CA SER A 4 -44.42 18.54 -5.76
C SER A 4 -43.21 17.59 -5.78
N GLY A 5 -43.20 16.40 -5.27
CA GLY A 5 -44.20 15.52 -4.71
C GLY A 5 -43.52 14.19 -4.48
N PHE A 6 -43.52 13.72 -3.24
CA PHE A 6 -43.02 12.40 -2.88
C PHE A 6 -43.98 11.32 -3.37
N HIS A 7 -43.46 10.35 -4.11
CA HIS A 7 -44.14 9.07 -4.29
C HIS A 7 -43.37 7.99 -3.53
N GLY A 8 -44.05 7.46 -2.53
CA GLY A 8 -43.63 6.30 -1.77
C GLY A 8 -43.69 5.05 -2.65
N SER A 9 -42.74 4.19 -2.49
CA SER A 9 -42.78 2.81 -2.94
C SER A 9 -42.67 1.86 -1.73
N THR A 10 -43.73 1.10 -1.63
CA THR A 10 -44.12 0.05 -0.72
C THR A 10 -43.05 -1.04 -0.59
N ILE A 11 -42.87 -1.47 0.66
CA ILE A 11 -42.10 -2.66 1.09
C ILE A 11 -42.94 -3.91 0.71
N PRO A 12 -42.37 -4.94 0.05
CA PRO A 12 -43.00 -6.25 -0.07
C PRO A 12 -42.70 -7.15 1.13
N PRO A 13 -43.58 -8.12 1.43
CA PRO A 13 -43.61 -8.82 2.72
C PRO A 13 -42.60 -9.97 2.80
N GLN A 14 -42.22 -10.26 4.06
CA GLN A 14 -41.36 -11.36 4.51
C GLN A 14 -41.93 -12.71 4.05
N ILE A 15 -41.07 -13.52 3.40
CA ILE A 15 -41.31 -14.94 3.18
C ILE A 15 -40.49 -15.73 4.20
N GLN A 16 -41.21 -16.34 5.15
CA GLN A 16 -40.69 -17.38 6.02
C GLN A 16 -40.49 -18.67 5.20
N ILE A 17 -39.28 -19.22 5.19
CA ILE A 17 -39.05 -20.56 4.68
C ILE A 17 -38.55 -21.44 5.83
N PHE A 18 -39.40 -22.43 6.20
CA PHE A 18 -39.12 -23.50 7.15
C PHE A 18 -38.11 -24.49 6.57
N PRO A 19 -37.26 -25.15 7.41
CA PRO A 19 -36.36 -26.18 6.94
C PRO A 19 -37.08 -27.53 6.72
N PRO A 20 -36.65 -28.36 5.77
CA PRO A 20 -37.25 -29.68 5.56
C PRO A 20 -36.73 -30.70 6.58
N LYS A 21 -37.68 -31.50 7.05
CA LYS A 21 -37.47 -32.63 7.96
C LYS A 21 -36.74 -33.80 7.29
N SER A 22 -35.80 -34.39 8.00
CA SER A 22 -35.14 -35.65 7.66
C SER A 22 -36.10 -36.86 7.76
N PRO A 23 -36.01 -37.87 6.90
CA PRO A 23 -36.77 -39.12 7.07
C PRO A 23 -36.00 -40.15 7.92
N PHE A 24 -36.71 -40.68 8.86
CA PHE A 24 -36.36 -41.82 9.72
C PHE A 24 -36.16 -43.09 8.88
N PHE A 25 -35.10 -43.86 9.13
CA PHE A 25 -35.00 -45.25 8.74
C PHE A 25 -35.32 -46.18 9.91
N ASN A 26 -36.28 -47.05 9.67
CA ASN A 26 -36.87 -48.01 10.57
C ASN A 26 -36.04 -49.29 10.64
N LYS A 27 -35.77 -49.79 11.85
CA LYS A 27 -35.24 -51.11 12.15
C LYS A 27 -36.37 -52.16 12.08
N LYS A 28 -36.18 -53.27 11.36
CA LYS A 28 -36.81 -54.59 11.58
C LYS A 28 -35.83 -55.62 11.05
N SER A 29 -35.50 -56.57 11.71
CA SER A 29 -35.81 -57.63 12.64
C SER A 29 -35.03 -58.90 12.22
N LEU A 30 -34.38 -59.49 13.20
CA LEU A 30 -33.68 -60.77 13.13
C LEU A 30 -34.64 -61.94 12.76
N HIS A 31 -34.16 -62.87 11.96
CA HIS A 31 -34.56 -64.29 12.09
C HIS A 31 -33.34 -65.20 12.01
N SER A 32 -33.29 -66.05 12.96
CA SER A 32 -32.39 -67.15 13.27
C SER A 32 -32.26 -68.19 12.15
N LEU A 33 -31.05 -68.64 11.86
CA LEU A 33 -30.82 -70.01 11.29
C LEU A 33 -29.58 -70.67 11.92
N THR A 34 -29.76 -71.89 12.36
CA THR A 34 -28.88 -72.76 13.08
C THR A 34 -27.65 -73.22 12.28
N PRO A 35 -26.59 -73.73 12.94
CA PRO A 35 -25.31 -73.97 12.31
C PRO A 35 -25.20 -75.38 11.69
N LEU A 36 -24.72 -75.45 10.45
CA LEU A 36 -24.18 -76.67 9.84
C LEU A 36 -22.66 -76.69 10.04
N ARG A 37 -22.19 -77.76 10.74
CA ARG A 37 -20.77 -78.08 10.87
C ARG A 37 -20.22 -78.52 9.49
N THR A 38 -19.22 -77.79 9.00
CA THR A 38 -18.35 -78.30 7.93
C THR A 38 -16.89 -78.15 8.32
N HIS A 39 -16.07 -79.11 8.02
CA HIS A 39 -14.68 -79.26 8.36
C HIS A 39 -13.81 -78.06 7.95
N ALA A 40 -13.04 -77.49 8.90
CA ALA A 40 -12.10 -76.38 8.69
C ALA A 40 -10.84 -76.92 7.97
N THR A 41 -10.76 -76.68 6.68
CA THR A 41 -9.45 -76.53 6.01
C THR A 41 -8.92 -75.17 6.35
N VAL A 42 -7.74 -75.14 6.96
CA VAL A 42 -7.03 -73.86 7.30
C VAL A 42 -6.60 -73.23 5.99
N PHE A 43 -7.43 -72.31 5.47
CA PHE A 43 -7.00 -71.38 4.44
C PHE A 43 -6.24 -70.21 5.10
N HIS A 44 -4.91 -70.17 4.91
CA HIS A 44 -4.16 -68.97 5.17
C HIS A 44 -4.62 -67.92 4.15
N PRO A 45 -5.12 -66.77 4.58
CA PRO A 45 -5.43 -65.69 3.64
C PRO A 45 -4.15 -65.27 2.90
N PRO A 46 -4.20 -65.02 1.58
CA PRO A 46 -3.05 -64.53 0.84
C PRO A 46 -2.57 -63.23 1.51
N ARG A 47 -1.25 -63.10 1.71
CA ARG A 47 -0.64 -61.86 2.24
C ARG A 47 -1.18 -60.67 1.43
N PRO A 48 -1.65 -59.61 2.10
CA PRO A 48 -2.08 -58.41 1.38
C PRO A 48 -0.95 -57.96 0.45
N PRO A 49 -1.24 -57.56 -0.78
CA PRO A 49 -0.23 -57.09 -1.72
C PRO A 49 0.52 -55.91 -1.05
N PRO A 50 1.84 -55.81 -1.25
CA PRO A 50 2.62 -54.70 -0.67
C PRO A 50 1.95 -53.38 -1.04
N PRO A 51 1.89 -52.42 -0.13
CA PRO A 51 1.30 -51.11 -0.40
C PRO A 51 1.92 -50.54 -1.67
N ARG A 52 1.09 -50.15 -2.63
CA ARG A 52 1.57 -49.56 -3.87
C ARG A 52 2.44 -48.33 -3.50
N PRO A 53 3.65 -48.22 -4.06
CA PRO A 53 4.50 -47.06 -3.74
C PRO A 53 3.71 -45.80 -4.00
N PRO A 54 3.82 -44.79 -3.11
CA PRO A 54 3.09 -43.54 -3.25
C PRO A 54 3.37 -42.91 -4.61
N HIS A 55 2.34 -42.34 -5.22
CA HIS A 55 2.46 -41.73 -6.54
C HIS A 55 3.51 -40.63 -6.49
N LEU A 56 4.51 -40.61 -7.38
CA LEU A 56 5.62 -39.65 -7.35
C LEU A 56 5.15 -38.17 -7.31
N SER A 57 4.00 -37.88 -7.92
CA SER A 57 3.37 -36.57 -7.87
C SER A 57 2.95 -36.14 -6.45
N LEU A 58 2.46 -37.10 -5.62
CA LEU A 58 2.09 -36.87 -4.24
C LEU A 58 3.33 -36.67 -3.33
N LEU A 59 4.44 -37.28 -3.69
CA LEU A 59 5.73 -37.03 -3.01
C LEU A 59 6.26 -35.65 -3.30
N ALA A 60 6.03 -35.10 -4.49
CA ALA A 60 6.41 -33.72 -4.82
C ALA A 60 5.67 -32.70 -3.95
N ASP A 61 4.40 -32.96 -3.59
CA ASP A 61 3.64 -32.08 -2.68
C ASP A 61 4.16 -32.09 -1.23
N LYS A 62 4.84 -33.17 -0.84
CA LYS A 62 5.40 -33.36 0.52
C LYS A 62 6.87 -32.93 0.63
N CYS A 63 7.49 -32.47 -0.44
CA CYS A 63 8.87 -32.00 -0.43
C CYS A 63 9.06 -30.79 0.47
N THR A 64 10.15 -30.76 1.20
CA THR A 64 10.57 -29.64 2.04
C THR A 64 11.83 -28.95 1.51
N SER A 65 12.54 -29.58 0.56
CA SER A 65 13.78 -29.03 0.00
C SER A 65 13.94 -29.31 -1.49
N MET A 66 14.71 -28.45 -2.17
CA MET A 66 15.08 -28.63 -3.58
C MET A 66 15.88 -29.91 -3.82
N HIS A 67 16.62 -30.43 -2.83
CA HIS A 67 17.36 -31.68 -2.96
C HIS A 67 16.40 -32.87 -3.13
N GLN A 68 15.39 -32.99 -2.25
CA GLN A 68 14.34 -33.98 -2.34
C GLN A 68 13.58 -33.92 -3.67
N LEU A 69 13.24 -32.67 -4.07
CA LEU A 69 12.52 -32.46 -5.33
C LEU A 69 13.33 -32.89 -6.55
N LYS A 70 14.63 -32.64 -6.60
CA LYS A 70 15.50 -33.09 -7.70
C LYS A 70 15.57 -34.61 -7.78
N GLN A 71 15.58 -35.32 -6.66
CA GLN A 71 15.52 -36.80 -6.62
C GLN A 71 14.22 -37.31 -7.21
N ILE A 72 13.08 -36.72 -6.82
CA ILE A 72 11.77 -37.11 -7.38
C ILE A 72 11.71 -36.77 -8.87
N HIS A 73 12.21 -35.59 -9.27
CA HIS A 73 12.27 -35.22 -10.69
C HIS A 73 13.08 -36.19 -11.51
N ALA A 74 14.25 -36.64 -11.03
CA ALA A 74 15.08 -37.64 -11.69
C ALA A 74 14.31 -38.97 -11.84
N GLN A 75 13.60 -39.43 -10.79
CA GLN A 75 12.76 -40.65 -10.87
C GLN A 75 11.58 -40.50 -11.86
N MET A 76 10.98 -39.31 -11.95
CA MET A 76 9.92 -39.01 -12.93
C MET A 76 10.46 -39.05 -14.37
N ILE A 77 11.69 -38.57 -14.59
CA ILE A 77 12.34 -38.67 -15.91
C ILE A 77 12.58 -40.15 -16.28
N VAL A 78 13.23 -40.91 -15.39
CA VAL A 78 13.55 -42.33 -15.62
C VAL A 78 12.29 -43.19 -15.85
N SER A 79 11.19 -42.86 -15.15
CA SER A 79 9.92 -43.54 -15.29
C SER A 79 9.02 -43.01 -16.40
N SER A 80 9.50 -42.04 -17.22
CA SER A 80 8.75 -41.31 -18.26
C SER A 80 7.48 -40.59 -17.74
N ARG A 81 7.31 -40.45 -16.43
CA ARG A 81 6.16 -39.75 -15.82
C ARG A 81 6.26 -38.24 -15.88
N ILE A 82 7.41 -37.68 -16.27
CA ILE A 82 7.58 -36.27 -16.46
C ILE A 82 6.73 -35.67 -17.59
N HIS A 83 6.34 -36.54 -18.56
CA HIS A 83 5.43 -36.17 -19.65
C HIS A 83 3.97 -36.06 -19.21
N ASP A 84 3.63 -36.50 -17.99
CA ASP A 84 2.33 -36.24 -17.39
C ASP A 84 2.30 -34.80 -16.86
N ASN A 85 1.45 -33.97 -17.46
CA ASN A 85 1.28 -32.57 -17.07
C ASN A 85 0.86 -32.40 -15.59
N TYR A 86 0.17 -33.38 -15.00
CA TYR A 86 -0.18 -33.33 -13.58
C TYR A 86 1.08 -33.48 -12.72
N ALA A 87 1.92 -34.44 -13.01
CA ALA A 87 3.18 -34.67 -12.28
C ALA A 87 4.15 -33.51 -12.44
N ALA A 88 4.34 -33.02 -13.67
CA ALA A 88 5.17 -31.86 -13.98
C ALA A 88 4.67 -30.57 -13.27
N SER A 89 3.34 -30.37 -13.19
CA SER A 89 2.74 -29.22 -12.52
C SER A 89 3.02 -29.19 -11.02
N ARG A 90 3.10 -30.36 -10.34
CA ARG A 90 3.44 -30.43 -8.91
C ARG A 90 4.90 -30.06 -8.64
N LEU A 91 5.82 -30.57 -9.45
CA LEU A 91 7.22 -30.14 -9.38
C LEU A 91 7.36 -28.65 -9.60
N LEU A 92 6.68 -28.12 -10.64
CA LEU A 92 6.69 -26.71 -10.96
C LEU A 92 6.16 -25.84 -9.81
N SER A 93 5.06 -26.28 -9.20
CA SER A 93 4.43 -25.56 -8.08
C SER A 93 5.39 -25.41 -6.90
N PHE A 94 6.07 -26.50 -6.51
CA PHE A 94 7.08 -26.41 -5.45
C PHE A 94 8.23 -25.50 -5.83
N CYS A 95 8.82 -25.66 -7.02
CA CYS A 95 9.96 -24.85 -7.47
C CYS A 95 9.62 -23.36 -7.52
N ALA A 96 8.41 -23.01 -7.94
CA ALA A 96 8.01 -21.64 -8.19
C ALA A 96 7.42 -20.94 -6.96
N LEU A 97 6.76 -21.67 -6.05
CA LEU A 97 5.95 -21.05 -4.99
C LEU A 97 6.41 -21.38 -3.57
N SER A 98 7.22 -22.45 -3.36
CA SER A 98 7.73 -22.78 -2.04
C SER A 98 8.83 -21.79 -1.61
N PRO A 99 8.90 -21.41 -0.30
CA PRO A 99 10.04 -20.66 0.24
C PRO A 99 11.40 -21.33 0.00
N SER A 100 11.41 -22.66 0.00
CA SER A 100 12.61 -23.48 -0.31
C SER A 100 12.77 -23.76 -1.80
N GLY A 101 11.92 -23.18 -2.66
CA GLY A 101 11.91 -23.37 -4.10
C GLY A 101 13.05 -22.64 -4.83
N ASN A 102 13.13 -22.87 -6.14
CA ASN A 102 14.09 -22.18 -7.01
C ASN A 102 13.40 -21.82 -8.34
N LEU A 103 13.15 -20.54 -8.51
CA LEU A 103 12.42 -20.03 -9.68
C LEU A 103 13.17 -20.26 -11.00
N ASN A 104 14.50 -20.21 -10.99
CA ASN A 104 15.29 -20.52 -12.21
C ASN A 104 15.14 -21.98 -12.61
N TYR A 105 15.05 -22.88 -11.63
CA TYR A 105 14.77 -24.28 -11.91
C TYR A 105 13.34 -24.47 -12.43
N ALA A 106 12.36 -23.73 -11.86
CA ALA A 106 10.98 -23.72 -12.36
C ALA A 106 10.90 -23.28 -13.83
N ARG A 107 11.61 -22.21 -14.21
CA ARG A 107 11.68 -21.73 -15.61
C ARG A 107 12.24 -22.79 -16.56
N LYS A 108 13.33 -23.47 -16.15
CA LYS A 108 13.90 -24.57 -16.96
C LYS A 108 12.93 -25.73 -17.09
N LEU A 109 12.32 -26.18 -15.98
CA LEU A 109 11.33 -27.26 -16.01
C LEU A 109 10.17 -26.93 -16.95
N PHE A 110 9.64 -25.72 -16.86
CA PHE A 110 8.55 -25.25 -17.71
C PHE A 110 8.96 -25.17 -19.20
N HIS A 111 10.18 -24.75 -19.49
CA HIS A 111 10.69 -24.66 -20.86
C HIS A 111 10.76 -26.02 -21.55
N PHE A 112 11.10 -27.09 -20.80
CA PHE A 112 11.19 -28.46 -21.30
C PHE A 112 9.85 -29.23 -21.24
N THR A 113 8.80 -28.64 -20.66
CA THR A 113 7.48 -29.29 -20.63
C THR A 113 6.80 -29.12 -21.99
N GLN A 114 6.38 -30.23 -22.57
CA GLN A 114 5.53 -30.23 -23.77
C GLN A 114 4.11 -29.83 -23.40
N ASP A 115 3.50 -28.91 -24.15
CA ASP A 115 2.11 -28.45 -23.99
C ASP A 115 1.70 -28.10 -22.55
N PRO A 116 2.36 -27.12 -21.89
CA PRO A 116 2.03 -26.77 -20.51
C PRO A 116 0.58 -26.30 -20.39
N ASN A 117 -0.15 -26.86 -19.43
CA ASN A 117 -1.54 -26.51 -19.17
C ASN A 117 -1.71 -25.15 -18.50
N SER A 118 -2.95 -24.63 -18.42
CA SER A 118 -3.26 -23.35 -17.81
C SER A 118 -2.78 -23.22 -16.35
N PHE A 119 -2.78 -24.32 -15.57
CA PHE A 119 -2.29 -24.31 -14.20
C PHE A 119 -0.79 -24.01 -14.13
N MET A 120 0.01 -24.62 -15.02
CA MET A 120 1.46 -24.38 -15.07
C MET A 120 1.79 -22.95 -15.47
N TRP A 121 1.07 -22.42 -16.46
CA TRP A 121 1.18 -21.00 -16.85
C TRP A 121 0.85 -20.08 -15.67
N ASN A 122 -0.29 -20.30 -15.01
CA ASN A 122 -0.73 -19.51 -13.87
C ASN A 122 0.25 -19.60 -12.68
N THR A 123 0.85 -20.77 -12.47
CA THR A 123 1.88 -20.97 -11.43
C THR A 123 3.11 -20.09 -11.67
N LEU A 124 3.62 -20.06 -12.89
CA LEU A 124 4.75 -19.19 -13.24
C LEU A 124 4.38 -17.70 -13.22
N ILE A 125 3.24 -17.32 -13.78
CA ILE A 125 2.75 -15.94 -13.75
C ILE A 125 2.64 -15.47 -12.29
N ARG A 126 2.07 -16.30 -11.40
CA ARG A 126 1.96 -16.00 -9.97
C ARG A 126 3.32 -15.80 -9.31
N ALA A 127 4.28 -16.67 -9.59
CA ALA A 127 5.63 -16.59 -9.04
C ALA A 127 6.34 -15.30 -9.51
N GLN A 128 6.27 -15.02 -10.82
CA GLN A 128 6.89 -13.82 -11.40
C GLN A 128 6.25 -12.52 -10.91
N ALA A 129 4.93 -12.49 -10.72
CA ALA A 129 4.23 -11.32 -10.20
C ALA A 129 4.73 -10.89 -8.80
N SER A 130 5.43 -11.75 -8.09
CA SER A 130 5.95 -11.50 -6.74
C SER A 130 7.48 -11.34 -6.69
N CYS A 131 8.16 -11.38 -7.82
CA CYS A 131 9.61 -11.26 -7.92
C CYS A 131 10.09 -9.80 -8.07
N SER A 132 11.41 -9.63 -8.15
CA SER A 132 12.07 -8.34 -8.38
C SER A 132 11.71 -7.71 -9.74
N ASP A 133 11.42 -8.52 -10.74
CA ASP A 133 10.90 -8.07 -12.04
C ASP A 133 9.51 -8.66 -12.31
N PRO A 134 8.43 -7.99 -11.86
CA PRO A 134 7.07 -8.43 -12.10
C PRO A 134 6.61 -8.30 -13.57
N SER A 135 7.32 -7.54 -14.41
CA SER A 135 6.97 -7.34 -15.83
C SER A 135 7.03 -8.64 -16.63
N GLU A 136 7.88 -9.57 -16.24
CA GLU A 136 7.99 -10.91 -16.83
C GLU A 136 6.67 -11.69 -16.78
N ALA A 137 5.81 -11.43 -15.78
CA ALA A 137 4.48 -12.03 -15.70
C ALA A 137 3.60 -11.67 -16.91
N LEU A 138 3.70 -10.43 -17.40
CA LEU A 138 2.97 -9.98 -18.61
C LEU A 138 3.53 -10.63 -19.87
N TYR A 139 4.86 -10.77 -19.96
CA TYR A 139 5.49 -11.48 -21.06
C TYR A 139 5.02 -12.94 -21.13
N LEU A 140 5.00 -13.64 -20.01
CA LEU A 140 4.47 -15.00 -19.90
C LEU A 140 3.00 -15.08 -20.33
N TYR A 141 2.19 -14.11 -19.95
CA TYR A 141 0.80 -14.03 -20.38
C TYR A 141 0.66 -13.87 -21.90
N VAL A 142 1.44 -12.99 -22.52
CA VAL A 142 1.45 -12.83 -23.97
C VAL A 142 1.85 -14.13 -24.65
N LYS A 143 2.88 -14.82 -24.13
CA LYS A 143 3.33 -16.12 -24.65
C LYS A 143 2.26 -17.21 -24.50
N MET A 144 1.61 -17.29 -23.33
CA MET A 144 0.46 -18.18 -23.07
C MET A 144 -0.64 -18.00 -24.13
N ARG A 145 -0.99 -16.73 -24.42
CA ARG A 145 -2.00 -16.39 -25.43
C ARG A 145 -1.59 -16.78 -26.85
N ARG A 146 -0.32 -16.54 -27.22
CA ARG A 146 0.22 -16.89 -28.56
C ARG A 146 0.21 -18.39 -28.79
N LEU A 147 0.36 -19.19 -27.75
CA LEU A 147 0.30 -20.65 -27.81
C LEU A 147 -1.14 -21.20 -27.72
N GLY A 148 -2.16 -20.34 -27.77
CA GLY A 148 -3.56 -20.76 -27.78
C GLY A 148 -4.13 -21.17 -26.41
N VAL A 149 -3.34 -21.05 -25.34
CA VAL A 149 -3.84 -21.38 -23.99
C VAL A 149 -4.76 -20.27 -23.49
N VAL A 150 -6.01 -20.62 -23.15
CA VAL A 150 -7.05 -19.68 -22.73
C VAL A 150 -6.81 -19.25 -21.29
N PRO A 151 -6.66 -17.93 -21.02
CA PRO A 151 -6.60 -17.40 -19.66
C PRO A 151 -7.97 -17.44 -19.00
N GLY A 152 -8.00 -17.55 -17.68
CA GLY A 152 -9.22 -17.59 -16.90
C GLY A 152 -9.16 -16.76 -15.63
N LYS A 153 -10.18 -16.88 -14.78
CA LYS A 153 -10.29 -16.16 -13.50
C LYS A 153 -9.08 -16.30 -12.57
N HIS A 154 -8.29 -17.34 -12.70
CA HIS A 154 -7.06 -17.56 -11.94
C HIS A 154 -5.81 -16.91 -12.57
N THR A 155 -5.89 -16.45 -13.83
CA THR A 155 -4.79 -15.79 -14.52
C THR A 155 -4.72 -14.29 -14.18
N PHE A 156 -5.88 -13.62 -14.30
CA PHE A 156 -5.96 -12.15 -14.21
C PHE A 156 -5.58 -11.57 -12.84
N PRO A 157 -5.95 -12.16 -11.69
CA PRO A 157 -5.53 -11.61 -10.40
C PRO A 157 -4.00 -11.54 -10.23
N PHE A 158 -3.26 -12.51 -10.77
CA PHE A 158 -1.80 -12.49 -10.71
C PHE A 158 -1.19 -11.47 -11.67
N LEU A 159 -1.76 -11.27 -12.85
CA LEU A 159 -1.35 -10.21 -13.77
C LEU A 159 -1.60 -8.83 -13.16
N LEU A 160 -2.75 -8.61 -12.55
CA LEU A 160 -3.10 -7.37 -11.87
C LEU A 160 -2.20 -7.12 -10.65
N LYS A 161 -1.81 -8.18 -9.94
CA LYS A 161 -0.79 -8.09 -8.89
C LYS A 161 0.56 -7.64 -9.46
N ALA A 162 0.97 -8.18 -10.60
CA ALA A 162 2.19 -7.73 -11.28
C ALA A 162 2.09 -6.24 -11.64
N CYS A 163 1.01 -5.82 -12.31
CA CYS A 163 0.77 -4.41 -12.66
C CYS A 163 0.83 -3.48 -11.44
N SER A 164 0.28 -3.92 -10.29
CA SER A 164 0.34 -3.18 -9.04
C SER A 164 1.78 -3.05 -8.52
N ASN A 165 2.57 -4.12 -8.60
CA ASN A 165 3.93 -4.14 -8.06
C ASN A 165 4.90 -3.22 -8.82
N PHE A 166 4.77 -3.10 -10.14
CA PHE A 166 5.57 -2.14 -10.91
C PHE A 166 4.83 -0.84 -11.28
N ARG A 167 3.65 -0.60 -10.66
CA ARG A 167 2.87 0.63 -10.71
C ARG A 167 2.58 1.15 -12.13
N SER A 168 2.29 0.26 -13.08
CA SER A 168 2.01 0.65 -14.46
C SER A 168 0.50 0.76 -14.73
N LEU A 169 0.03 1.99 -14.86
CA LEU A 169 -1.34 2.28 -15.25
C LEU A 169 -1.68 1.71 -16.63
N GLU A 170 -0.76 1.86 -17.59
CA GLU A 170 -0.98 1.42 -18.96
C GLU A 170 -1.17 -0.10 -19.03
N SER A 171 -0.30 -0.86 -18.35
CA SER A 171 -0.44 -2.32 -18.28
C SER A 171 -1.72 -2.74 -17.57
N CYS A 172 -2.13 -2.02 -16.51
CA CYS A 172 -3.39 -2.26 -15.83
C CYS A 172 -4.59 -2.08 -16.78
N LYS A 173 -4.62 -1.02 -17.59
CA LYS A 173 -5.64 -0.77 -18.61
C LYS A 173 -5.68 -1.85 -19.68
N GLN A 174 -4.52 -2.27 -20.16
CA GLN A 174 -4.43 -3.37 -21.15
C GLN A 174 -4.99 -4.68 -20.58
N VAL A 175 -4.61 -5.03 -19.35
CA VAL A 175 -5.13 -6.22 -18.67
C VAL A 175 -6.64 -6.09 -18.44
N HIS A 176 -7.15 -4.91 -18.05
CA HIS A 176 -8.58 -4.66 -17.88
C HIS A 176 -9.36 -4.87 -19.20
N THR A 177 -8.83 -4.37 -20.32
CA THR A 177 -9.43 -4.61 -21.65
C THR A 177 -9.56 -6.11 -21.95
N HIS A 178 -8.57 -6.91 -21.55
CA HIS A 178 -8.63 -8.37 -21.70
C HIS A 178 -9.64 -9.00 -20.72
N VAL A 179 -9.73 -8.53 -19.48
CA VAL A 179 -10.75 -8.96 -18.51
C VAL A 179 -12.14 -8.81 -19.10
N LEU A 180 -12.46 -7.63 -19.65
CA LEU A 180 -13.76 -7.36 -20.34
C LEU A 180 -13.97 -8.30 -21.53
N LYS A 181 -12.94 -8.54 -22.34
CA LYS A 181 -13.01 -9.47 -23.49
C LYS A 181 -13.37 -10.91 -23.09
N PHE A 182 -12.98 -11.33 -21.90
CA PHE A 182 -13.25 -12.66 -21.37
C PHE A 182 -14.49 -12.73 -20.47
N GLY A 183 -15.20 -11.59 -20.28
CA GLY A 183 -16.39 -11.52 -19.43
C GLY A 183 -16.12 -11.86 -17.96
N LEU A 184 -14.97 -11.40 -17.44
CA LEU A 184 -14.51 -11.67 -16.06
C LEU A 184 -14.51 -10.41 -15.20
N ASP A 185 -15.09 -9.34 -15.67
CA ASP A 185 -15.18 -8.03 -15.00
C ASP A 185 -15.98 -8.08 -13.70
N LEU A 186 -16.95 -8.98 -13.59
CA LEU A 186 -17.76 -9.18 -12.37
C LEU A 186 -17.19 -10.27 -11.42
N ASP A 187 -16.09 -10.96 -11.78
CA ASP A 187 -15.43 -11.86 -10.84
C ASP A 187 -14.79 -11.05 -9.71
N LEU A 188 -15.18 -11.33 -8.47
CA LEU A 188 -14.74 -10.58 -7.29
C LEU A 188 -13.22 -10.52 -7.10
N HIS A 189 -12.48 -11.58 -7.44
CA HIS A 189 -11.03 -11.59 -7.32
C HIS A 189 -10.37 -10.75 -8.40
N VAL A 190 -10.92 -10.78 -9.61
CA VAL A 190 -10.45 -9.97 -10.73
C VAL A 190 -10.76 -8.49 -10.48
N ALA A 191 -11.99 -8.17 -10.10
CA ALA A 191 -12.42 -6.81 -9.78
C ALA A 191 -11.60 -6.23 -8.63
N ASN A 192 -11.37 -6.98 -7.56
CA ASN A 192 -10.51 -6.57 -6.45
C ASN A 192 -9.06 -6.28 -6.91
N GLY A 193 -8.53 -7.12 -7.81
CA GLY A 193 -7.24 -6.89 -8.44
C GLY A 193 -7.21 -5.62 -9.30
N LEU A 194 -8.26 -5.30 -10.05
CA LEU A 194 -8.40 -4.08 -10.84
C LEU A 194 -8.47 -2.84 -9.94
N VAL A 195 -9.31 -2.85 -8.90
CA VAL A 195 -9.42 -1.75 -7.93
C VAL A 195 -8.05 -1.46 -7.32
N ARG A 196 -7.34 -2.51 -6.88
CA ARG A 196 -5.98 -2.35 -6.34
C ARG A 196 -5.00 -1.81 -7.38
N GLY A 197 -5.01 -2.37 -8.61
CA GLY A 197 -4.11 -1.97 -9.69
C GLY A 197 -4.25 -0.50 -10.04
N TYR A 198 -5.48 -0.03 -10.20
CA TYR A 198 -5.78 1.37 -10.46
C TYR A 198 -5.42 2.28 -9.28
N SER A 199 -5.74 1.87 -8.04
CA SER A 199 -5.42 2.64 -6.82
C SER A 199 -3.92 2.85 -6.65
N VAL A 200 -3.12 1.80 -6.81
CA VAL A 200 -1.65 1.87 -6.68
C VAL A 200 -1.01 2.70 -7.81
N SER A 201 -1.65 2.75 -8.98
CA SER A 201 -1.22 3.57 -10.12
C SER A 201 -1.78 5.00 -10.08
N SER A 202 -2.27 5.46 -8.92
CA SER A 202 -2.83 6.80 -8.69
C SER A 202 -4.01 7.17 -9.60
N ASN A 203 -4.71 6.18 -10.16
CA ASN A 203 -5.91 6.38 -10.95
C ASN A 203 -7.15 5.96 -10.16
N ILE A 204 -7.43 6.70 -9.11
CA ILE A 204 -8.51 6.39 -8.17
C ILE A 204 -9.91 6.47 -8.80
N LYS A 205 -10.07 7.26 -9.86
CA LYS A 205 -11.35 7.38 -10.58
C LYS A 205 -11.74 6.08 -11.26
N ASP A 206 -10.82 5.45 -11.98
CA ASP A 206 -11.09 4.16 -12.63
C ASP A 206 -11.21 3.03 -11.58
N ALA A 207 -10.48 3.11 -10.45
CA ALA A 207 -10.66 2.18 -9.32
C ALA A 207 -12.10 2.25 -8.77
N ARG A 208 -12.61 3.47 -8.55
CA ARG A 208 -13.97 3.70 -8.07
C ARG A 208 -15.03 3.18 -9.05
N ARG A 209 -14.83 3.42 -10.34
CA ARG A 209 -15.73 2.92 -11.38
C ARG A 209 -15.85 1.39 -11.37
N VAL A 210 -14.71 0.69 -11.34
CA VAL A 210 -14.70 -0.78 -11.24
C VAL A 210 -15.40 -1.25 -9.95
N PHE A 211 -15.16 -0.55 -8.82
CA PHE A 211 -15.85 -0.85 -7.57
C PHE A 211 -17.37 -0.72 -7.68
N GLU A 212 -17.87 0.30 -8.38
CA GLU A 212 -19.30 0.55 -8.55
C GLU A 212 -19.97 -0.43 -9.52
N GLU A 213 -19.26 -0.92 -10.53
CA GLU A 213 -19.74 -1.90 -11.49
C GLU A 213 -19.97 -3.29 -10.88
N VAL A 214 -19.36 -3.62 -9.73
CA VAL A 214 -19.56 -4.90 -9.04
C VAL A 214 -20.85 -4.87 -8.20
N PRO A 215 -21.86 -5.70 -8.50
CA PRO A 215 -23.14 -5.66 -7.78
C PRO A 215 -23.05 -6.22 -6.35
N ASP A 216 -22.47 -7.40 -6.19
CA ASP A 216 -22.38 -8.12 -4.90
C ASP A 216 -20.96 -7.99 -4.31
N ARG A 217 -20.73 -6.90 -3.60
CA ARG A 217 -19.41 -6.59 -3.01
C ARG A 217 -19.18 -7.36 -1.73
N ASN A 218 -18.03 -8.00 -1.60
CA ASN A 218 -17.58 -8.59 -0.35
C ASN A 218 -16.67 -7.62 0.44
N LEU A 219 -16.40 -7.94 1.71
CA LEU A 219 -15.54 -7.11 2.57
C LEU A 219 -14.16 -6.81 1.93
N SER A 220 -13.61 -7.75 1.13
CA SER A 220 -12.28 -7.57 0.51
C SER A 220 -12.25 -6.40 -0.48
N ILE A 221 -13.27 -6.26 -1.33
CA ILE A 221 -13.30 -5.19 -2.33
C ILE A 221 -13.59 -3.82 -1.67
N TRP A 222 -14.43 -3.80 -0.62
CA TRP A 222 -14.64 -2.62 0.21
C TRP A 222 -13.32 -2.16 0.85
N THR A 223 -12.63 -3.07 1.55
CA THR A 223 -11.32 -2.80 2.17
C THR A 223 -10.31 -2.28 1.15
N THR A 224 -10.25 -2.87 -0.04
CA THR A 224 -9.30 -2.46 -1.08
C THR A 224 -9.60 -1.06 -1.59
N MET A 225 -10.89 -0.69 -1.76
CA MET A 225 -11.26 0.64 -2.21
C MET A 225 -11.01 1.72 -1.14
N ILE A 226 -11.36 1.43 0.13
CA ILE A 226 -11.06 2.31 1.27
C ILE A 226 -9.55 2.54 1.39
N SER A 227 -8.76 1.46 1.34
CA SER A 227 -7.29 1.56 1.36
C SER A 227 -6.74 2.34 0.16
N GLY A 228 -7.35 2.15 -1.01
CA GLY A 228 -7.02 2.89 -2.23
C GLY A 228 -7.23 4.39 -2.07
N TYR A 229 -8.37 4.81 -1.56
CA TYR A 229 -8.63 6.22 -1.24
C TYR A 229 -7.65 6.77 -0.21
N ALA A 230 -7.45 6.04 0.90
CA ALA A 230 -6.53 6.43 1.94
C ALA A 230 -5.09 6.62 1.41
N GLN A 231 -4.60 5.77 0.51
CA GLN A 231 -3.27 5.87 -0.10
C GLN A 231 -3.14 7.02 -1.11
N ASN A 232 -4.23 7.40 -1.77
CA ASN A 232 -4.26 8.46 -2.77
C ASN A 232 -4.66 9.84 -2.19
N PHE A 233 -4.54 10.03 -0.89
CA PHE A 233 -4.86 11.29 -0.19
C PHE A 233 -6.33 11.75 -0.34
N CYS A 234 -7.24 10.83 -0.68
CA CYS A 234 -8.67 11.05 -0.74
C CYS A 234 -9.30 10.60 0.59
N SER A 235 -8.91 11.27 1.69
CA SER A 235 -9.29 10.83 3.04
C SER A 235 -10.80 10.91 3.27
N ASN A 236 -11.45 11.97 2.83
CA ASN A 236 -12.89 12.15 3.02
C ASN A 236 -13.70 11.05 2.30
N GLU A 237 -13.30 10.69 1.08
CA GLU A 237 -13.94 9.61 0.33
C GLU A 237 -13.72 8.24 1.00
N ALA A 238 -12.56 8.04 1.63
CA ALA A 238 -12.30 6.83 2.41
C ALA A 238 -13.22 6.73 3.63
N LEU A 239 -13.47 7.85 4.33
CA LEU A 239 -14.34 7.90 5.50
C LEU A 239 -15.81 7.67 5.09
N VAL A 240 -16.29 8.35 4.06
CA VAL A 240 -17.65 8.14 3.52
C VAL A 240 -17.86 6.68 3.10
N LEU A 241 -16.86 6.08 2.47
CA LEU A 241 -16.98 4.69 2.03
C LEU A 241 -16.94 3.70 3.22
N PHE A 242 -16.26 4.06 4.29
CA PHE A 242 -16.29 3.29 5.54
C PHE A 242 -17.68 3.34 6.20
N ASP A 243 -18.32 4.50 6.24
CA ASP A 243 -19.69 4.61 6.77
C ASP A 243 -20.66 3.75 5.97
N TRP A 244 -20.52 3.73 4.63
CA TRP A 244 -21.34 2.86 3.77
C TRP A 244 -21.07 1.37 4.05
N LEU A 245 -19.83 0.97 4.24
CA LEU A 245 -19.47 -0.40 4.60
C LEU A 245 -20.21 -0.84 5.88
N ILE A 246 -20.30 0.03 6.89
CA ILE A 246 -21.00 -0.24 8.14
C ILE A 246 -22.52 -0.33 7.91
N VAL A 247 -23.10 0.59 7.11
CA VAL A 247 -24.54 0.59 6.78
C VAL A 247 -24.93 -0.67 6.00
N GLU A 248 -24.07 -1.15 5.12
CA GLU A 248 -24.24 -2.44 4.40
C GLU A 248 -24.10 -3.68 5.31
N GLY A 249 -23.80 -3.48 6.60
CA GLY A 249 -23.73 -4.55 7.59
C GLY A 249 -22.42 -5.35 7.62
N PHE A 250 -21.37 -4.85 6.97
CA PHE A 250 -20.07 -5.51 7.03
C PHE A 250 -19.31 -5.17 8.31
N GLU A 251 -18.73 -6.16 8.95
CA GLU A 251 -17.81 -5.95 10.07
C GLU A 251 -16.40 -5.64 9.55
N PRO A 252 -15.82 -4.45 9.85
CA PRO A 252 -14.51 -4.06 9.35
C PRO A 252 -13.40 -4.95 9.91
N ASN A 253 -12.48 -5.35 9.06
CA ASN A 253 -11.28 -6.08 9.48
C ASN A 253 -10.13 -5.12 9.87
N GLY A 254 -9.05 -5.66 10.45
CA GLY A 254 -7.90 -4.85 10.89
C GLY A 254 -7.27 -3.99 9.79
N VAL A 255 -7.29 -4.44 8.51
CA VAL A 255 -6.77 -3.67 7.39
C VAL A 255 -7.69 -2.49 7.06
N THR A 256 -9.00 -2.70 7.12
CA THR A 256 -10.00 -1.63 6.95
C THR A 256 -9.81 -0.56 8.03
N LEU A 257 -9.76 -0.98 9.31
CA LEU A 257 -9.58 -0.07 10.45
C LEU A 257 -8.27 0.72 10.35
N ALA A 258 -7.15 0.07 10.04
CA ALA A 258 -5.87 0.76 9.86
C ALA A 258 -5.90 1.79 8.72
N SER A 259 -6.59 1.47 7.61
CA SER A 259 -6.73 2.39 6.47
C SER A 259 -7.57 3.62 6.82
N VAL A 260 -8.67 3.41 7.56
CA VAL A 260 -9.55 4.50 8.00
C VAL A 260 -8.85 5.36 9.06
N LEU A 261 -8.16 4.79 10.05
CA LEU A 261 -7.34 5.53 11.02
C LEU A 261 -6.26 6.38 10.33
N SER A 262 -5.63 5.84 9.27
CA SER A 262 -4.68 6.60 8.45
C SER A 262 -5.36 7.75 7.68
N ALA A 263 -6.61 7.58 7.25
CA ALA A 263 -7.40 8.66 6.64
C ALA A 263 -7.76 9.72 7.68
N CYS A 264 -8.20 9.34 8.88
CA CYS A 264 -8.47 10.24 10.01
C CYS A 264 -7.25 11.09 10.37
N ALA A 265 -6.05 10.47 10.43
CA ALA A 265 -4.80 11.17 10.69
C ALA A 265 -4.50 12.27 9.66
N ARG A 266 -4.91 12.09 8.40
CA ARG A 266 -4.63 13.06 7.32
C ARG A 266 -5.70 14.11 7.13
N SER A 267 -6.96 13.79 7.42
CA SER A 267 -8.07 14.73 7.32
C SER A 267 -8.30 15.56 8.59
N GLY A 268 -7.58 15.27 9.67
CA GLY A 268 -7.81 15.92 10.97
C GLY A 268 -9.07 15.46 11.70
N CYS A 269 -9.67 14.32 11.28
CA CYS A 269 -10.90 13.79 11.89
C CYS A 269 -10.60 12.98 13.15
N LEU A 270 -10.29 13.66 14.25
CA LEU A 270 -9.98 13.04 15.53
C LEU A 270 -11.16 12.24 16.07
N GLU A 271 -12.35 12.82 16.09
CA GLU A 271 -13.58 12.23 16.67
C GLU A 271 -13.89 10.84 16.07
N LEU A 272 -13.81 10.71 14.73
CA LEU A 272 -14.01 9.40 14.11
C LEU A 272 -12.89 8.42 14.48
N GLY A 273 -11.65 8.90 14.58
CA GLY A 273 -10.52 8.08 15.05
C GLY A 273 -10.72 7.53 16.45
N GLU A 274 -11.24 8.34 17.36
CA GLU A 274 -11.60 7.94 18.72
C GLU A 274 -12.75 6.91 18.73
N ARG A 275 -13.82 7.15 17.99
CA ARG A 275 -14.92 6.19 17.84
C ARG A 275 -14.46 4.84 17.31
N ILE A 276 -13.53 4.82 16.38
CA ILE A 276 -12.93 3.56 15.87
C ILE A 276 -12.12 2.88 16.99
N HIS A 277 -11.34 3.63 17.75
CA HIS A 277 -10.57 3.08 18.86
C HIS A 277 -11.48 2.46 19.93
N ASP A 278 -12.56 3.15 20.30
CA ASP A 278 -13.54 2.64 21.25
C ASP A 278 -14.29 1.42 20.71
N PHE A 279 -14.70 1.42 19.44
CA PHE A 279 -15.24 0.24 18.77
C PHE A 279 -14.29 -0.96 18.84
N MET A 280 -12.98 -0.74 18.65
CA MET A 280 -11.99 -1.82 18.79
C MET A 280 -11.93 -2.37 20.20
N LYS A 281 -12.01 -1.51 21.23
CA LYS A 281 -12.05 -1.92 22.65
C LYS A 281 -13.32 -2.72 22.98
N GLU A 282 -14.48 -2.22 22.55
CA GLU A 282 -15.77 -2.87 22.78
C GLU A 282 -15.84 -4.26 22.14
N LYS A 283 -15.28 -4.41 20.95
CA LYS A 283 -15.23 -5.67 20.21
C LYS A 283 -14.10 -6.60 20.67
N GLY A 284 -13.23 -6.16 21.56
CA GLY A 284 -12.06 -6.93 22.01
C GLY A 284 -11.09 -7.22 20.87
N ILE A 285 -10.97 -6.30 19.88
CA ILE A 285 -10.04 -6.45 18.75
C ILE A 285 -8.62 -6.27 19.27
N GLU A 286 -7.80 -7.29 19.10
CA GLU A 286 -6.38 -7.26 19.50
C GLU A 286 -5.62 -6.18 18.74
N VAL A 287 -4.99 -5.27 19.48
CA VAL A 287 -4.22 -4.17 18.93
C VAL A 287 -2.78 -4.63 18.68
N GLY A 288 -2.59 -5.38 17.59
CA GLY A 288 -1.24 -5.73 17.14
C GLY A 288 -0.50 -4.53 16.53
N VAL A 289 0.74 -4.75 16.09
CA VAL A 289 1.66 -3.69 15.60
C VAL A 289 1.02 -2.78 14.55
N ILE A 290 0.24 -3.35 13.61
CA ILE A 290 -0.34 -2.56 12.50
C ILE A 290 -1.40 -1.57 13.02
N LEU A 291 -2.35 -2.05 13.82
CA LEU A 291 -3.41 -1.20 14.37
C LEU A 291 -2.86 -0.23 15.42
N GLY A 292 -1.94 -0.66 16.27
CA GLY A 292 -1.26 0.20 17.23
C GLY A 292 -0.50 1.34 16.53
N THR A 293 0.26 1.03 15.48
CA THR A 293 0.93 2.07 14.67
C THR A 293 -0.06 3.06 14.05
N ALA A 294 -1.20 2.56 13.53
CA ALA A 294 -2.22 3.43 12.94
C ALA A 294 -2.88 4.34 13.99
N LEU A 295 -3.14 3.83 15.20
CA LEU A 295 -3.67 4.61 16.33
C LEU A 295 -2.67 5.66 16.82
N VAL A 296 -1.40 5.28 17.04
CA VAL A 296 -0.34 6.22 17.42
C VAL A 296 -0.23 7.34 16.38
N HIS A 297 -0.19 6.99 15.09
CA HIS A 297 -0.14 7.97 14.01
C HIS A 297 -1.37 8.88 13.99
N MET A 298 -2.57 8.33 14.19
CA MET A 298 -3.82 9.08 14.21
C MET A 298 -3.83 10.08 15.36
N TYR A 299 -3.53 9.66 16.58
CA TYR A 299 -3.49 10.56 17.73
C TYR A 299 -2.37 11.60 17.62
N ALA A 300 -1.16 11.18 17.31
CA ALA A 300 -0.01 12.07 17.18
C ALA A 300 -0.21 13.14 16.10
N LYS A 301 -0.79 12.77 14.95
CA LYS A 301 -1.03 13.70 13.85
C LYS A 301 -2.13 14.72 14.16
N ASN A 302 -3.11 14.35 14.99
CA ASN A 302 -4.20 15.23 15.43
C ASN A 302 -3.85 16.05 16.71
N GLY A 303 -2.62 15.97 17.22
CA GLY A 303 -2.16 16.75 18.36
C GLY A 303 -2.42 16.10 19.74
N GLU A 304 -3.05 14.95 19.79
CA GLU A 304 -3.27 14.18 21.02
C GLU A 304 -2.00 13.41 21.44
N ILE A 305 -0.93 14.17 21.69
CA ILE A 305 0.42 13.62 21.92
C ILE A 305 0.48 12.70 23.14
N LEU A 306 -0.19 13.05 24.23
CA LEU A 306 -0.19 12.24 25.45
C LEU A 306 -0.81 10.86 25.20
N ARG A 307 -1.96 10.82 24.51
CA ARG A 307 -2.63 9.55 24.16
C ARG A 307 -1.80 8.73 23.18
N ALA A 308 -1.14 9.38 22.23
CA ALA A 308 -0.24 8.70 21.30
C ALA A 308 0.94 8.07 22.05
N GLN A 309 1.50 8.74 23.03
CA GLN A 309 2.62 8.28 23.83
C GLN A 309 2.21 7.13 24.77
N GLU A 310 1.07 7.21 25.44
CA GLU A 310 0.51 6.12 26.25
C GLU A 310 0.35 4.84 25.41
N LEU A 311 -0.25 4.95 24.22
CA LEU A 311 -0.37 3.81 23.32
C LEU A 311 0.98 3.29 22.86
N PHE A 312 1.89 4.18 22.47
CA PHE A 312 3.23 3.82 22.06
C PHE A 312 3.98 3.04 23.16
N ASP A 313 3.90 3.49 24.41
CA ASP A 313 4.59 2.87 25.53
C ASP A 313 3.97 1.53 25.94
N THR A 314 2.65 1.37 25.81
CA THR A 314 1.93 0.13 26.14
C THR A 314 2.02 -0.95 25.05
N MET A 315 2.50 -0.64 23.84
CA MET A 315 2.66 -1.63 22.79
C MET A 315 3.80 -2.60 23.11
N ASP A 316 3.53 -3.91 23.12
CA ASP A 316 4.52 -4.98 23.36
C ASP A 316 5.58 -5.04 22.25
N ALA A 317 5.17 -4.80 20.99
CA ALA A 317 6.07 -4.81 19.84
C ALA A 317 5.88 -3.54 19.01
N LYS A 318 6.99 -2.91 18.67
CA LYS A 318 7.04 -1.70 17.86
C LYS A 318 7.91 -1.94 16.63
N ASN A 319 7.44 -1.54 15.45
CA ASN A 319 8.27 -1.52 14.26
C ASN A 319 8.74 -0.10 13.96
N ILE A 320 9.64 0.06 12.99
CA ILE A 320 10.17 1.39 12.62
C ILE A 320 9.07 2.39 12.23
N ALA A 321 7.93 1.93 11.69
CA ALA A 321 6.82 2.82 11.36
C ALA A 321 6.12 3.36 12.62
N THR A 322 6.06 2.58 13.71
CA THR A 322 5.54 3.03 15.02
C THR A 322 6.41 4.14 15.59
N TRP A 323 7.73 3.94 15.59
CA TRP A 323 8.70 4.94 16.03
C TRP A 323 8.59 6.23 15.21
N ASN A 324 8.56 6.09 13.88
CA ASN A 324 8.41 7.24 12.98
C ASN A 324 7.12 8.01 13.20
N ALA A 325 6.00 7.31 13.45
CA ALA A 325 4.72 7.95 13.72
C ALA A 325 4.80 8.85 14.95
N MET A 326 5.44 8.36 16.03
CA MET A 326 5.60 9.13 17.26
C MET A 326 6.61 10.27 17.12
N ILE A 327 7.80 10.02 16.54
CA ILE A 327 8.84 11.05 16.32
C ILE A 327 8.29 12.18 15.45
N CYS A 328 7.66 11.85 14.30
CA CYS A 328 7.09 12.87 13.42
C CYS A 328 5.92 13.63 14.07
N GLY A 329 5.10 12.96 14.87
CA GLY A 329 4.04 13.60 15.63
C GLY A 329 4.57 14.62 16.62
N LEU A 330 5.54 14.24 17.44
CA LEU A 330 6.24 15.13 18.38
C LEU A 330 6.87 16.34 17.66
N ALA A 331 7.55 16.07 16.53
CA ALA A 331 8.21 17.12 15.75
C ALA A 331 7.23 18.18 15.23
N VAL A 332 6.10 17.76 14.66
CA VAL A 332 5.09 18.67 14.07
C VAL A 332 4.42 19.53 15.14
N HIS A 333 4.23 18.99 16.34
CA HIS A 333 3.56 19.71 17.44
C HIS A 333 4.53 20.46 18.38
N GLY A 334 5.81 20.62 17.98
CA GLY A 334 6.77 21.46 18.68
C GLY A 334 7.47 20.78 19.87
N HIS A 335 7.26 19.49 20.09
CA HIS A 335 7.91 18.68 21.13
C HIS A 335 9.28 18.17 20.67
N ALA A 336 10.15 19.11 20.27
CA ALA A 336 11.42 18.76 19.62
C ALA A 336 12.35 17.98 20.55
N LYS A 337 12.40 18.32 21.84
CA LYS A 337 13.23 17.64 22.82
C LYS A 337 12.82 16.19 22.95
N GLU A 338 11.54 15.96 23.14
CA GLU A 338 10.96 14.61 23.27
C GLU A 338 11.16 13.79 21.99
N ALA A 339 11.07 14.42 20.80
CA ALA A 339 11.37 13.75 19.54
C ALA A 339 12.83 13.31 19.43
N LEU A 340 13.79 14.14 19.88
CA LEU A 340 15.22 13.81 19.92
C LEU A 340 15.53 12.74 20.98
N ASP A 341 14.91 12.80 22.14
CA ASP A 341 15.05 11.79 23.19
C ASP A 341 14.50 10.44 22.71
N LEU A 342 13.37 10.45 21.98
CA LEU A 342 12.79 9.24 21.40
C LEU A 342 13.67 8.67 20.28
N PHE A 343 14.36 9.50 19.52
CA PHE A 343 15.35 9.06 18.53
C PHE A 343 16.53 8.36 19.19
N ARG A 344 17.08 8.90 20.30
CA ARG A 344 18.14 8.23 21.07
C ARG A 344 17.67 6.89 21.63
N ARG A 345 16.45 6.84 22.19
CA ARG A 345 15.86 5.59 22.67
C ARG A 345 15.72 4.55 21.55
N LEU A 346 15.35 4.97 20.32
CA LEU A 346 15.28 4.08 19.16
C LEU A 346 16.67 3.45 18.86
N GLU A 347 17.76 4.24 18.97
CA GLU A 347 19.13 3.76 18.80
C GLU A 347 19.54 2.78 19.91
N GLU A 348 19.20 3.09 21.17
CA GLU A 348 19.44 2.23 22.33
C GLU A 348 18.73 0.87 22.22
N GLU A 349 17.49 0.86 21.69
CA GLU A 349 16.72 -0.36 21.41
C GLU A 349 17.19 -1.08 20.13
N GLN A 350 18.27 -0.61 19.49
CA GLN A 350 18.89 -1.19 18.27
C GLN A 350 17.90 -1.28 17.08
N VAL A 351 16.90 -0.43 17.04
CA VAL A 351 16.00 -0.31 15.88
C VAL A 351 16.70 0.52 14.82
N VAL A 352 16.85 -0.03 13.62
CA VAL A 352 17.54 0.66 12.52
C VAL A 352 16.69 1.81 11.99
N PRO A 353 17.15 3.08 12.11
CA PRO A 353 16.43 4.22 11.56
C PRO A 353 16.40 4.17 10.03
N ASN A 354 15.39 4.78 9.44
CA ASN A 354 15.25 4.89 8.00
C ASN A 354 15.13 6.37 7.56
N ASP A 355 14.97 6.61 6.28
CA ASP A 355 14.79 7.94 5.70
C ASP A 355 13.66 8.74 6.39
N ILE A 356 12.51 8.12 6.68
CA ILE A 356 11.39 8.78 7.35
C ILE A 356 11.75 9.20 8.79
N THR A 357 12.54 8.38 9.50
CA THR A 357 13.04 8.72 10.84
C THR A 357 13.80 10.04 10.81
N PHE A 358 14.72 10.18 9.85
CA PHE A 358 15.54 11.39 9.72
C PHE A 358 14.73 12.62 9.29
N VAL A 359 13.71 12.46 8.44
CA VAL A 359 12.77 13.57 8.16
C VAL A 359 12.11 14.06 9.45
N GLY A 360 11.64 13.14 10.30
CA GLY A 360 11.02 13.50 11.58
C GLY A 360 11.98 14.26 12.51
N VAL A 361 13.19 13.73 12.71
CA VAL A 361 14.17 14.32 13.60
C VAL A 361 14.69 15.66 13.09
N LEU A 362 14.98 15.79 11.79
CA LEU A 362 15.39 17.05 11.17
C LEU A 362 14.26 18.10 11.23
N SER A 363 13.00 17.67 11.08
CA SER A 363 11.84 18.55 11.26
C SER A 363 11.75 19.06 12.70
N ALA A 364 12.02 18.22 13.70
CA ALA A 364 12.10 18.62 15.10
C ALA A 364 13.19 19.67 15.32
N CYS A 365 14.40 19.46 14.78
CA CYS A 365 15.48 20.44 14.83
C CYS A 365 15.09 21.77 14.17
N CYS A 366 14.40 21.70 13.02
CA CYS A 366 13.94 22.89 12.28
C CYS A 366 12.94 23.73 13.10
N HIS A 367 11.95 23.10 13.72
CA HIS A 367 10.95 23.80 14.52
C HIS A 367 11.55 24.41 15.80
N ALA A 368 12.55 23.76 16.38
CA ALA A 368 13.23 24.26 17.58
C ALA A 368 14.44 25.18 17.29
N GLY A 369 14.81 25.38 16.02
CA GLY A 369 15.97 26.18 15.64
C GLY A 369 17.33 25.58 16.06
N LEU A 370 17.41 24.25 16.24
CA LEU A 370 18.59 23.52 16.70
C LEU A 370 19.56 23.26 15.53
N LEU A 371 20.24 24.32 15.07
CA LEU A 371 21.03 24.30 13.85
C LEU A 371 22.17 23.30 13.90
N ASP A 372 22.97 23.30 14.97
CA ASP A 372 24.16 22.45 15.07
C ASP A 372 23.75 20.97 15.19
N VAL A 373 22.73 20.66 16.00
CA VAL A 373 22.18 19.32 16.12
C VAL A 373 21.62 18.81 14.76
N GLY A 374 20.91 19.68 14.04
CA GLY A 374 20.39 19.33 12.71
C GLY A 374 21.51 19.01 11.71
N ARG A 375 22.63 19.76 11.73
CA ARG A 375 23.81 19.48 10.89
C ARG A 375 24.44 18.14 11.24
N GLU A 376 24.64 17.85 12.52
CA GLU A 376 25.19 16.58 12.99
C GLU A 376 24.32 15.40 12.53
N ILE A 377 23.01 15.49 12.70
CA ILE A 377 22.05 14.46 12.30
C ILE A 377 22.05 14.29 10.78
N PHE A 378 22.04 15.38 10.02
CA PHE A 378 22.06 15.30 8.55
C PHE A 378 23.35 14.65 8.03
N TYR A 379 24.50 14.98 8.63
CA TYR A 379 25.78 14.36 8.30
C TYR A 379 25.82 12.89 8.67
N SER A 380 25.26 12.52 9.83
CA SER A 380 25.24 11.15 10.32
C SER A 380 24.44 10.22 9.40
N MET A 381 23.40 10.70 8.72
CA MET A 381 22.61 9.91 7.77
C MET A 381 23.48 9.12 6.80
N LYS A 382 24.42 9.80 6.15
CA LYS A 382 25.31 9.17 5.16
C LYS A 382 26.48 8.45 5.81
N MET A 383 27.13 9.09 6.77
CA MET A 383 28.41 8.62 7.30
C MET A 383 28.26 7.49 8.31
N VAL A 384 27.18 7.47 9.09
CA VAL A 384 26.94 6.47 10.13
C VAL A 384 25.95 5.41 9.65
N TYR A 385 24.84 5.84 9.02
CA TYR A 385 23.75 4.94 8.66
C TYR A 385 23.74 4.52 7.18
N GLY A 386 24.60 5.10 6.34
CA GLY A 386 24.66 4.79 4.91
C GLY A 386 23.39 5.19 4.13
N ILE A 387 22.60 6.13 4.67
CA ILE A 387 21.36 6.60 4.06
C ILE A 387 21.67 7.86 3.24
N GLU A 388 21.51 7.78 1.93
CA GLU A 388 21.66 8.96 1.07
C GLU A 388 20.49 9.95 1.29
N PRO A 389 20.79 11.23 1.59
CA PRO A 389 19.77 12.23 1.78
C PRO A 389 18.89 12.40 0.54
N LYS A 390 17.58 12.40 0.74
CA LYS A 390 16.58 12.67 -0.28
C LYS A 390 16.12 14.13 -0.22
N ILE A 391 15.28 14.53 -1.16
CA ILE A 391 14.79 15.90 -1.30
C ILE A 391 14.12 16.42 -0.03
N GLU A 392 13.42 15.57 0.71
CA GLU A 392 12.73 15.91 1.96
C GLU A 392 13.72 16.32 3.06
N HIS A 393 14.86 15.63 3.15
CA HIS A 393 15.92 15.94 4.13
C HIS A 393 16.59 17.28 3.82
N TYR A 394 16.88 17.52 2.53
CA TYR A 394 17.39 18.80 2.08
C TYR A 394 16.39 19.92 2.36
N GLY A 395 15.09 19.67 2.17
CA GLY A 395 14.03 20.62 2.51
C GLY A 395 14.06 21.03 3.97
N CYS A 396 14.17 20.07 4.90
CA CYS A 396 14.30 20.36 6.34
C CYS A 396 15.56 21.16 6.64
N MET A 397 16.71 20.84 6.02
CA MET A 397 17.96 21.56 6.25
C MET A 397 17.96 22.97 5.68
N VAL A 398 17.37 23.18 4.50
CA VAL A 398 17.24 24.52 3.90
C VAL A 398 16.32 25.40 4.75
N ASP A 399 15.21 24.88 5.28
CA ASP A 399 14.32 25.61 6.19
C ASP A 399 15.05 25.92 7.52
N LEU A 400 15.78 24.97 8.08
CA LEU A 400 16.57 25.17 9.32
C LEU A 400 17.65 26.23 9.15
N LEU A 401 18.45 26.15 8.10
CA LEU A 401 19.48 27.14 7.75
C LEU A 401 18.85 28.51 7.47
N GLY A 402 17.73 28.50 6.75
CA GLY A 402 16.98 29.72 6.43
C GLY A 402 16.45 30.45 7.67
N ARG A 403 15.87 29.71 8.62
CA ARG A 403 15.43 30.27 9.92
C ARG A 403 16.60 30.79 10.73
N GLY A 404 17.75 30.14 10.69
CA GLY A 404 19.00 30.58 11.34
C GLY A 404 19.71 31.70 10.61
N GLY A 405 19.18 32.28 9.53
CA GLY A 405 19.79 33.35 8.75
C GLY A 405 21.02 32.95 7.93
N ARG A 406 21.30 31.66 7.82
CA ARG A 406 22.45 31.12 7.08
C ARG A 406 22.11 30.92 5.58
N LEU A 407 21.65 31.99 4.94
CA LEU A 407 21.08 31.96 3.59
C LEU A 407 22.09 31.52 2.51
N VAL A 408 23.36 31.95 2.65
CA VAL A 408 24.43 31.55 1.71
C VAL A 408 24.68 30.04 1.80
N GLU A 409 24.76 29.50 3.01
CA GLU A 409 24.97 28.08 3.27
C GLU A 409 23.78 27.25 2.74
N ALA A 410 22.56 27.77 2.90
CA ALA A 410 21.35 27.14 2.34
C ALA A 410 21.38 27.09 0.79
N GLU A 411 21.83 28.19 0.15
CA GLU A 411 22.01 28.23 -1.32
C GLU A 411 23.09 27.26 -1.78
N GLU A 412 24.21 27.17 -1.07
CA GLU A 412 25.30 26.22 -1.35
C GLU A 412 24.83 24.76 -1.18
N LEU A 413 24.07 24.48 -0.13
CA LEU A 413 23.49 23.15 0.10
C LEU A 413 22.60 22.73 -1.06
N ILE A 414 21.76 23.64 -1.57
CA ILE A 414 20.90 23.38 -2.75
C ILE A 414 21.75 23.09 -3.98
N LYS A 415 22.82 23.85 -4.24
CA LYS A 415 23.73 23.65 -5.37
C LYS A 415 24.50 22.31 -5.29
N GLY A 416 24.74 21.82 -4.08
CA GLY A 416 25.43 20.55 -3.84
C GLY A 416 24.53 19.31 -3.88
N MET A 417 23.22 19.48 -4.06
CA MET A 417 22.28 18.35 -4.11
C MET A 417 22.52 17.43 -5.31
N ALA A 418 22.50 16.12 -5.09
CA ALA A 418 22.50 15.14 -6.15
C ALA A 418 21.16 15.04 -6.91
N TRP A 419 20.10 15.60 -6.34
CA TRP A 419 18.75 15.58 -6.87
C TRP A 419 18.42 16.85 -7.65
N LYS A 420 17.50 16.72 -8.63
CA LYS A 420 16.98 17.91 -9.31
C LYS A 420 16.19 18.76 -8.30
N VAL A 421 16.58 20.02 -8.18
CA VAL A 421 15.92 20.99 -7.30
C VAL A 421 14.46 21.15 -7.67
N ASP A 422 13.58 21.25 -6.69
CA ASP A 422 12.16 21.53 -6.88
C ASP A 422 11.77 22.94 -6.40
N VAL A 423 10.56 23.33 -6.76
CA VAL A 423 10.01 24.65 -6.40
C VAL A 423 9.75 24.77 -4.91
N VAL A 424 9.54 23.65 -4.19
CA VAL A 424 9.23 23.66 -2.76
C VAL A 424 10.46 24.10 -1.96
N ILE A 425 11.63 23.52 -2.25
CA ILE A 425 12.90 23.88 -1.59
C ILE A 425 13.29 25.34 -1.92
N LEU A 426 13.19 25.72 -3.20
CA LEU A 426 13.45 27.11 -3.60
C LEU A 426 12.47 28.08 -2.94
N GLY A 427 11.22 27.67 -2.76
CA GLY A 427 10.20 28.45 -2.06
C GLY A 427 10.53 28.64 -0.57
N ALA A 428 11.05 27.61 0.09
CA ALA A 428 11.53 27.70 1.47
C ALA A 428 12.69 28.72 1.60
N LEU A 429 13.68 28.65 0.69
CA LEU A 429 14.78 29.60 0.67
C LEU A 429 14.30 31.04 0.36
N LEU A 430 13.35 31.21 -0.58
CA LEU A 430 12.76 32.51 -0.87
C LEU A 430 12.03 33.10 0.35
N GLY A 431 11.28 32.27 1.07
CA GLY A 431 10.63 32.65 2.33
C GLY A 431 11.64 33.12 3.38
N ALA A 432 12.74 32.39 3.53
CA ALA A 432 13.83 32.78 4.42
C ALA A 432 14.49 34.09 3.98
N CYS A 433 14.75 34.27 2.68
CA CYS A 433 15.28 35.53 2.14
C CYS A 433 14.36 36.72 2.46
N LYS A 434 13.05 36.51 2.36
CA LYS A 434 12.07 37.55 2.74
C LYS A 434 12.17 37.90 4.23
N ASN A 435 12.23 36.89 5.11
CA ASN A 435 12.28 37.11 6.56
C ASN A 435 13.58 37.85 7.00
N HIS A 436 14.68 37.62 6.29
CA HIS A 436 15.99 38.24 6.59
C HIS A 436 16.34 39.43 5.67
N GLY A 437 15.44 39.84 4.80
CA GLY A 437 15.63 41.01 3.91
C GLY A 437 16.72 40.85 2.84
N ASN A 438 17.13 39.62 2.53
CA ASN A 438 18.19 39.32 1.55
C ASN A 438 17.65 39.30 0.11
N ILE A 439 17.73 40.46 -0.55
CA ILE A 439 17.20 40.65 -1.91
C ILE A 439 18.08 39.94 -2.95
N GLU A 440 19.39 39.89 -2.77
CA GLU A 440 20.31 39.36 -3.77
C GLU A 440 20.08 37.83 -4.00
N ILE A 441 19.97 37.07 -2.92
CA ILE A 441 19.66 35.66 -3.00
C ILE A 441 18.22 35.46 -3.51
N ALA A 442 17.26 36.30 -3.05
CA ALA A 442 15.88 36.22 -3.50
C ALA A 442 15.75 36.42 -5.02
N GLU A 443 16.48 37.35 -5.61
CA GLU A 443 16.49 37.56 -7.06
C GLU A 443 16.98 36.33 -7.85
N ARG A 444 18.02 35.65 -7.34
CA ARG A 444 18.54 34.40 -7.94
C ARG A 444 17.53 33.29 -7.84
N VAL A 445 16.99 33.05 -6.65
CA VAL A 445 16.01 32.02 -6.39
C VAL A 445 14.74 32.20 -7.22
N VAL A 446 14.23 33.43 -7.32
CA VAL A 446 13.05 33.73 -8.16
C VAL A 446 13.30 33.39 -9.63
N LYS A 447 14.50 33.70 -10.16
CA LYS A 447 14.86 33.31 -11.54
C LYS A 447 14.83 31.78 -11.72
N GLU A 448 15.35 31.02 -10.77
CA GLU A 448 15.35 29.54 -10.82
C GLU A 448 13.91 28.99 -10.74
N ILE A 449 13.08 29.50 -9.82
CA ILE A 449 11.66 29.10 -9.73
C ILE A 449 10.93 29.33 -11.06
N LEU A 450 11.17 30.49 -11.71
CA LEU A 450 10.52 30.81 -12.99
C LEU A 450 11.01 29.96 -14.17
N VAL A 451 12.21 29.39 -14.09
CA VAL A 451 12.68 28.39 -15.07
C VAL A 451 11.91 27.09 -14.89
N LEU A 452 11.64 26.68 -13.66
CA LEU A 452 10.91 25.45 -13.36
C LEU A 452 9.40 25.62 -13.58
N GLU A 453 8.86 26.75 -13.12
CA GLU A 453 7.43 27.10 -13.20
C GLU A 453 7.24 28.51 -13.81
N PRO A 454 7.24 28.68 -15.13
CA PRO A 454 7.10 29.99 -15.78
C PRO A 454 5.81 30.74 -15.42
N ARG A 455 4.80 30.03 -14.90
CA ARG A 455 3.50 30.60 -14.51
C ARG A 455 3.34 30.79 -13.00
N ASN A 456 4.40 30.64 -12.21
CA ASN A 456 4.36 30.88 -10.77
C ASN A 456 4.36 32.37 -10.49
N HIS A 457 3.16 32.97 -10.49
CA HIS A 457 3.00 34.41 -10.30
C HIS A 457 3.23 34.88 -8.85
N GLY A 458 3.17 33.95 -7.88
CA GLY A 458 3.36 34.23 -6.46
C GLY A 458 4.74 34.78 -6.14
N VAL A 459 5.77 34.27 -6.82
CA VAL A 459 7.17 34.71 -6.58
C VAL A 459 7.41 36.17 -6.94
N TYR A 460 6.71 36.67 -7.96
CA TYR A 460 6.78 38.12 -8.31
C TYR A 460 6.19 39.00 -7.22
N VAL A 461 5.12 38.54 -6.56
CA VAL A 461 4.50 39.31 -5.46
C VAL A 461 5.45 39.33 -4.27
N VAL A 462 6.07 38.20 -3.92
CA VAL A 462 7.03 38.14 -2.82
C VAL A 462 8.20 39.09 -3.09
N LEU A 463 8.83 39.00 -4.28
CA LEU A 463 9.96 39.83 -4.63
C LEU A 463 9.59 41.34 -4.70
N SER A 464 8.39 41.68 -5.22
CA SER A 464 7.87 43.04 -5.23
C SER A 464 7.69 43.63 -3.82
N ASN A 465 7.25 42.79 -2.86
CA ASN A 465 7.12 43.19 -1.48
C ASN A 465 8.50 43.43 -0.84
N MET A 466 9.46 42.54 -1.07
CA MET A 466 10.83 42.70 -0.58
C MET A 466 11.49 43.97 -1.11
N TYR A 467 11.30 44.33 -2.39
CA TYR A 467 11.77 45.59 -2.94
C TYR A 467 11.10 46.81 -2.27
N ALA A 468 9.80 46.73 -2.01
CA ALA A 468 9.07 47.81 -1.34
C ALA A 468 9.55 48.02 0.10
N GLU A 469 9.77 46.91 0.85
CA GLU A 469 10.31 46.93 2.21
C GLU A 469 11.74 47.57 2.27
N ALA A 470 12.53 47.34 1.20
CA ALA A 470 13.86 47.92 1.06
C ALA A 470 13.88 49.34 0.43
N GLY A 471 12.72 49.92 0.15
CA GLY A 471 12.63 51.25 -0.47
C GLY A 471 12.98 51.29 -1.97
N ARG A 472 13.17 50.15 -2.64
CA ARG A 472 13.56 50.05 -4.07
C ARG A 472 12.34 50.23 -4.99
N TRP A 473 11.70 51.39 -4.98
CA TRP A 473 10.43 51.67 -5.67
C TRP A 473 10.51 51.55 -7.20
N GLU A 474 11.68 51.80 -7.79
CA GLU A 474 11.89 51.66 -9.22
C GLU A 474 11.79 50.16 -9.64
N ASP A 475 12.36 49.25 -8.85
CA ASP A 475 12.30 47.82 -9.06
C ASP A 475 10.88 47.30 -8.87
N VAL A 476 10.15 47.80 -7.87
CA VAL A 476 8.72 47.52 -7.69
C VAL A 476 7.94 47.90 -8.94
N SER A 477 8.17 49.09 -9.48
CA SER A 477 7.46 49.57 -10.68
C SER A 477 7.79 48.73 -11.91
N ARG A 478 9.06 48.36 -12.08
CA ARG A 478 9.54 47.48 -13.15
C ARG A 478 8.87 46.10 -13.09
N LEU A 479 8.86 45.49 -11.93
CA LEU A 479 8.30 44.16 -11.71
C LEU A 479 6.78 44.11 -11.93
N ARG A 480 6.06 45.14 -11.42
CA ARG A 480 4.61 45.28 -11.62
C ARG A 480 4.23 45.50 -13.09
N LYS A 481 5.09 46.19 -13.88
CA LYS A 481 4.90 46.31 -15.34
C LYS A 481 5.03 44.97 -16.03
N VAL A 482 5.99 44.08 -15.62
CA VAL A 482 6.12 42.73 -16.12
C VAL A 482 4.87 41.91 -15.81
N MET A 483 4.36 41.98 -14.57
CA MET A 483 3.14 41.27 -14.17
C MET A 483 1.91 41.73 -15.00
N LYS A 484 1.76 43.04 -15.25
CA LYS A 484 0.68 43.57 -16.09
C LYS A 484 0.78 43.12 -17.55
N LYS A 485 1.98 43.16 -18.16
CA LYS A 485 2.20 42.68 -19.53
C LYS A 485 1.91 41.19 -19.68
N GLY A 486 2.23 40.38 -18.67
CA GLY A 486 1.96 38.94 -18.64
C GLY A 486 0.49 38.59 -18.39
N LYS A 487 -0.43 39.55 -18.27
CA LYS A 487 -1.85 39.35 -17.90
C LYS A 487 -2.03 38.47 -16.67
N MET A 488 -1.12 38.58 -15.70
CA MET A 488 -1.13 37.74 -14.51
C MET A 488 -2.34 38.09 -13.64
N LYS A 489 -3.27 37.16 -13.52
CA LYS A 489 -4.42 37.28 -12.60
C LYS A 489 -3.99 36.84 -11.21
N LYS A 490 -4.17 37.76 -10.22
CA LYS A 490 -4.01 37.41 -8.80
C LYS A 490 -5.17 36.48 -8.42
N THR A 491 -4.86 35.23 -8.05
CA THR A 491 -5.83 34.35 -7.42
C THR A 491 -6.06 34.87 -6.00
N PRO A 492 -7.31 35.17 -5.59
CA PRO A 492 -7.59 35.54 -4.21
C PRO A 492 -7.22 34.40 -3.27
N GLY A 493 -6.63 34.70 -2.12
CA GLY A 493 -6.49 33.73 -1.05
C GLY A 493 -7.88 33.41 -0.49
N TRP A 494 -8.18 32.12 -0.34
CA TRP A 494 -9.39 31.64 0.33
C TRP A 494 -8.98 31.15 1.72
N SER A 495 -9.65 31.64 2.75
CA SER A 495 -9.66 30.99 4.06
C SER A 495 -11.07 30.43 4.26
N LEU A 496 -11.17 29.13 4.47
CA LEU A 496 -12.41 28.48 4.92
C LEU A 496 -12.35 28.49 6.46
N VAL A 497 -13.32 29.15 7.07
CA VAL A 497 -13.64 28.91 8.47
C VAL A 497 -14.83 27.96 8.43
N ASP A 498 -14.63 26.71 8.84
CA ASP A 498 -15.74 25.81 9.14
C ASP A 498 -16.48 26.44 10.33
N SER A 499 -17.60 27.07 10.02
CA SER A 499 -18.57 27.43 11.05
C SER A 499 -19.40 26.18 11.32
N ASP A 500 -19.08 25.50 12.40
CA ASP A 500 -19.96 24.52 13.00
C ASP A 500 -21.33 25.15 13.24
N ILE A 501 -22.34 24.69 12.54
CA ILE A 501 -23.75 24.82 12.86
C ILE A 501 -24.37 23.45 12.98
#